data_5a27822609ec31d96c87750468e2b7b3
#
_entry.id   5a27822609ec31d96c87750468e2b7b3
#
_cell.length_a   1.000
_cell.length_b   1.000
_cell.length_c   1.000
_cell.angle_alpha   90.00
_cell.angle_beta   90.00
_cell.angle_gamma   90.00
#
_symmetry.space_group_name_H-M   'P 1'
#
loop_
_entity.id
_entity.type
_entity.pdbx_description
1 polymer ?
#
loop_
_entity_poly.entity_id
_entity_poly.type
_entity_poly.pdbx_seq_one_letter_code
_entity_poly.pdbx_strand_id
1 'polypeptide(L)'
;FDDLAPLTAAHGARVLPIGILPSIRAADVGHHAMTDLPRYRALERAVTHLRGGPAHIRIQGEEPLAIDDHGVMLEGANTSFQVHLRVPPSQFASTYNAAQLATILAVAVSGNSPVFLDHLLWEETRIAVFKQSVDARTADDLAWHRPARVAFGHGWARHGAPELFAESVRLPPPIFPVCDDAPIDEPDARVPRLPELRLHQGTVWRWNRAVYDPNGGGHLRIEFRALPSGPTIPDMMANAAFL
;
A
#
# COMPACT_ATOMS: atom_id res chain seq x y z
N PHE A 1 -10.26 17.15 -10.07
CA PHE A 1 -11.13 16.51 -11.07
C PHE A 1 -11.80 17.55 -11.97
N ASP A 2 -12.28 18.66 -11.41
CA ASP A 2 -12.92 19.74 -12.20
C ASP A 2 -11.93 20.28 -13.26
N ASP A 3 -10.66 20.40 -12.93
CA ASP A 3 -9.60 20.82 -13.87
C ASP A 3 -9.30 19.78 -14.95
N LEU A 4 -9.59 18.49 -14.69
CA LEU A 4 -9.38 17.41 -15.67
C LEU A 4 -10.55 17.26 -16.65
N ALA A 5 -11.76 17.63 -16.23
CA ALA A 5 -12.97 17.47 -17.05
C ALA A 5 -12.88 18.15 -18.42
N PRO A 6 -12.41 19.40 -18.56
CA PRO A 6 -12.26 20.03 -19.86
C PRO A 6 -11.18 19.35 -20.74
N LEU A 7 -10.08 18.87 -20.13
CA LEU A 7 -9.01 18.20 -20.85
C LEU A 7 -9.48 16.87 -21.41
N THR A 8 -10.20 16.08 -20.62
CA THR A 8 -10.70 14.77 -21.07
C THR A 8 -11.85 14.90 -22.06
N ALA A 9 -12.73 15.91 -21.88
CA ALA A 9 -13.83 16.19 -22.80
C ALA A 9 -13.32 16.51 -24.23
N ALA A 10 -12.18 17.20 -24.38
CA ALA A 10 -11.56 17.49 -25.65
C ALA A 10 -11.16 16.21 -26.43
N HIS A 11 -10.99 15.08 -25.71
CA HIS A 11 -10.69 13.76 -26.26
C HIS A 11 -11.90 12.80 -26.25
N GLY A 12 -13.12 13.29 -25.99
CA GLY A 12 -14.32 12.46 -25.86
C GLY A 12 -14.24 11.46 -24.69
N ALA A 13 -13.39 11.73 -23.69
CA ALA A 13 -13.12 10.84 -22.57
C ALA A 13 -13.70 11.38 -21.25
N ARG A 14 -13.78 10.52 -20.24
CA ARG A 14 -14.14 10.86 -18.86
C ARG A 14 -13.19 10.18 -17.88
N VAL A 15 -12.93 10.80 -16.75
CA VAL A 15 -12.18 10.19 -15.64
C VAL A 15 -13.19 9.53 -14.71
N LEU A 16 -12.97 8.24 -14.46
CA LEU A 16 -13.76 7.46 -13.51
C LEU A 16 -12.83 6.93 -12.40
N PRO A 17 -13.04 7.30 -11.14
CA PRO A 17 -12.36 6.65 -10.01
C PRO A 17 -12.84 5.20 -9.88
N ILE A 18 -11.90 4.27 -9.73
CA ILE A 18 -12.20 2.85 -9.67
C ILE A 18 -11.14 2.11 -8.84
N GLY A 19 -11.52 1.07 -8.11
CA GLY A 19 -10.61 0.26 -7.33
C GLY A 19 -9.79 -0.70 -8.17
N ILE A 20 -10.45 -1.54 -8.97
CA ILE A 20 -9.85 -2.34 -10.04
C ILE A 20 -10.64 -2.12 -11.31
N LEU A 21 -9.99 -1.95 -12.44
CA LEU A 21 -10.66 -1.86 -13.73
C LEU A 21 -11.35 -3.20 -14.06
N PRO A 22 -12.71 -3.26 -14.10
CA PRO A 22 -13.41 -4.54 -14.24
C PRO A 22 -13.13 -5.27 -15.55
N SER A 23 -12.76 -4.53 -16.59
CA SER A 23 -12.43 -5.09 -17.92
C SER A 23 -10.97 -5.46 -18.09
N ILE A 24 -10.15 -5.39 -17.03
CA ILE A 24 -8.73 -5.78 -17.09
C ILE A 24 -8.59 -7.28 -17.32
N ARG A 25 -7.75 -7.67 -18.23
CA ARG A 25 -7.49 -9.07 -18.59
C ARG A 25 -6.05 -9.45 -18.27
N ALA A 26 -5.78 -10.74 -18.19
CA ALA A 26 -4.43 -11.23 -17.94
C ALA A 26 -3.40 -10.72 -18.98
N ALA A 27 -3.82 -10.48 -20.22
CA ALA A 27 -2.96 -9.91 -21.27
C ALA A 27 -2.61 -8.42 -21.02
N ASP A 28 -3.37 -7.71 -20.20
CA ASP A 28 -3.15 -6.29 -19.92
C ASP A 28 -2.18 -6.07 -18.76
N VAL A 29 -1.92 -7.10 -17.96
CA VAL A 29 -1.04 -7.05 -16.78
C VAL A 29 0.25 -7.81 -17.04
N GLY A 30 1.26 -7.11 -17.47
CA GLY A 30 2.58 -7.68 -17.77
C GLY A 30 3.65 -6.59 -17.79
N HIS A 31 4.90 -6.96 -18.05
CA HIS A 31 6.02 -6.00 -18.12
C HIS A 31 5.78 -4.83 -19.06
N HIS A 32 5.02 -5.04 -20.14
CA HIS A 32 4.68 -3.99 -21.11
C HIS A 32 3.79 -2.89 -20.52
N ALA A 33 3.03 -3.20 -19.47
CA ALA A 33 2.16 -2.24 -18.78
C ALA A 33 2.88 -1.48 -17.65
N MET A 34 4.09 -1.92 -17.29
CA MET A 34 4.87 -1.27 -16.23
C MET A 34 5.46 0.05 -16.73
N THR A 35 5.27 1.10 -15.95
CA THR A 35 5.97 2.37 -16.21
C THR A 35 7.47 2.14 -16.23
N ASP A 36 8.15 2.55 -17.34
CA ASP A 36 9.58 2.33 -17.52
C ASP A 36 10.44 3.24 -16.64
N LEU A 37 10.44 2.96 -15.33
CA LEU A 37 11.28 3.61 -14.33
C LEU A 37 12.20 2.59 -13.65
N PRO A 38 13.48 2.94 -13.45
CA PRO A 38 14.46 2.06 -12.80
C PRO A 38 14.00 1.49 -11.46
N ARG A 39 13.27 2.29 -10.67
CA ARG A 39 12.76 1.90 -9.36
C ARG A 39 11.76 0.75 -9.41
N TYR A 40 10.89 0.69 -10.44
CA TYR A 40 9.90 -0.38 -10.57
C TYR A 40 10.56 -1.69 -10.99
N ARG A 41 11.51 -1.63 -11.92
CA ARG A 41 12.32 -2.79 -12.29
C ARG A 41 13.17 -3.32 -11.13
N ALA A 42 13.70 -2.41 -10.31
CA ALA A 42 14.44 -2.78 -9.11
C ALA A 42 13.53 -3.44 -8.06
N LEU A 43 12.33 -2.89 -7.84
CA LEU A 43 11.33 -3.43 -6.92
C LEU A 43 10.92 -4.86 -7.32
N GLU A 44 10.56 -5.05 -8.59
CA GLU A 44 10.16 -6.35 -9.11
C GLU A 44 11.26 -7.39 -8.94
N ARG A 45 12.49 -7.08 -9.37
CA ARG A 45 13.63 -8.00 -9.19
C ARG A 45 13.86 -8.35 -7.72
N ALA A 46 13.80 -7.36 -6.83
CA ALA A 46 14.06 -7.57 -5.43
C ALA A 46 12.96 -8.41 -4.75
N VAL A 47 11.68 -8.14 -5.02
CA VAL A 47 10.55 -8.91 -4.48
C VAL A 47 10.59 -10.35 -5.00
N THR A 48 10.81 -10.54 -6.30
CA THR A 48 10.90 -11.88 -6.93
C THR A 48 12.09 -12.66 -6.37
N HIS A 49 13.24 -12.01 -6.18
CA HIS A 49 14.41 -12.63 -5.59
C HIS A 49 14.17 -13.07 -4.14
N LEU A 50 13.58 -12.21 -3.31
CA LEU A 50 13.27 -12.53 -1.91
C LEU A 50 12.27 -13.68 -1.79
N ARG A 51 11.25 -13.71 -2.65
CA ARG A 51 10.23 -14.75 -2.67
C ARG A 51 10.75 -16.10 -3.17
N GLY A 52 11.70 -16.09 -4.09
CA GLY A 52 12.29 -17.29 -4.67
C GLY A 52 11.41 -18.02 -5.69
N GLY A 53 10.28 -17.43 -6.11
CA GLY A 53 9.33 -18.05 -7.04
C GLY A 53 8.19 -17.12 -7.43
N PRO A 54 7.14 -17.62 -8.11
CA PRO A 54 5.98 -16.84 -8.46
C PRO A 54 5.16 -16.43 -7.24
N ALA A 55 4.38 -15.36 -7.37
CA ALA A 55 3.30 -15.05 -6.45
C ALA A 55 2.13 -16.02 -6.71
N HIS A 56 1.65 -16.64 -5.67
CA HIS A 56 0.48 -17.51 -5.74
C HIS A 56 -0.77 -16.72 -5.31
N ILE A 57 -1.54 -16.24 -6.28
CA ILE A 57 -2.78 -15.52 -6.02
C ILE A 57 -3.92 -16.53 -5.94
N ARG A 58 -4.54 -16.63 -4.78
CA ARG A 58 -5.63 -17.57 -4.48
C ARG A 58 -6.73 -16.81 -3.75
N ILE A 59 -7.86 -16.59 -4.40
CA ILE A 59 -8.98 -15.83 -3.84
C ILE A 59 -10.25 -16.71 -3.98
N GLN A 60 -10.91 -16.96 -2.86
CA GLN A 60 -12.20 -17.63 -2.79
C GLN A 60 -13.28 -16.53 -2.71
N GLY A 61 -13.83 -16.16 -3.87
CA GLY A 61 -14.95 -15.24 -4.02
C GLY A 61 -16.21 -15.96 -4.46
N GLU A 62 -17.15 -15.24 -5.08
CA GLU A 62 -18.30 -15.86 -5.77
C GLU A 62 -17.80 -16.85 -6.83
N GLU A 63 -16.76 -16.45 -7.57
CA GLU A 63 -16.00 -17.30 -8.47
C GLU A 63 -14.58 -17.45 -7.94
N PRO A 64 -13.99 -18.67 -7.89
CA PRO A 64 -12.63 -18.83 -7.39
C PRO A 64 -11.60 -18.35 -8.43
N LEU A 65 -10.55 -17.66 -7.96
CA LEU A 65 -9.40 -17.28 -8.77
C LEU A 65 -8.14 -17.97 -8.25
N ALA A 66 -7.41 -18.61 -9.15
CA ALA A 66 -6.12 -19.25 -8.87
C ALA A 66 -5.15 -18.99 -10.02
N ILE A 67 -4.19 -18.09 -9.82
CA ILE A 67 -3.16 -17.73 -10.79
C ILE A 67 -1.78 -17.68 -10.13
N ASP A 68 -0.74 -17.89 -10.93
CA ASP A 68 0.65 -17.70 -10.55
C ASP A 68 1.24 -16.56 -11.37
N ASP A 69 1.83 -15.57 -10.70
CA ASP A 69 2.42 -14.40 -11.31
C ASP A 69 3.91 -14.30 -10.98
N HIS A 70 4.73 -14.11 -12.02
CA HIS A 70 6.18 -14.02 -11.89
C HIS A 70 6.68 -12.58 -11.65
N GLY A 71 5.79 -11.61 -11.72
CA GLY A 71 6.11 -10.19 -11.55
C GLY A 71 5.52 -9.57 -10.28
N VAL A 72 5.31 -8.27 -10.36
CA VAL A 72 4.61 -7.45 -9.37
C VAL A 72 3.51 -6.59 -10.01
N MET A 73 3.21 -6.84 -11.30
CA MET A 73 2.29 -5.99 -12.06
C MET A 73 0.84 -6.06 -11.60
N LEU A 74 0.44 -7.16 -10.97
CA LEU A 74 -0.89 -7.29 -10.38
C LEU A 74 -1.13 -6.27 -9.25
N GLU A 75 -0.05 -5.82 -8.58
CA GLU A 75 -0.13 -4.70 -7.63
C GLU A 75 -0.62 -3.42 -8.33
N GLY A 76 -0.12 -3.13 -9.53
CA GLY A 76 -0.48 -1.95 -10.31
C GLY A 76 -1.95 -1.89 -10.73
N ALA A 77 -2.67 -3.02 -10.73
CA ALA A 77 -4.11 -3.05 -10.98
C ALA A 77 -4.93 -2.46 -9.81
N ASN A 78 -4.32 -2.31 -8.62
CA ASN A 78 -5.01 -1.89 -7.41
C ASN A 78 -4.95 -0.37 -7.24
N THR A 79 -5.99 0.34 -7.67
CA THR A 79 -6.08 1.78 -7.50
C THR A 79 -6.66 2.13 -6.12
N SER A 80 -5.95 2.93 -5.35
CA SER A 80 -6.35 3.32 -4.01
C SER A 80 -6.67 4.81 -3.90
N PHE A 81 -7.44 5.14 -2.87
CA PHE A 81 -7.59 6.47 -2.36
C PHE A 81 -6.90 6.56 -1.00
N GLN A 82 -5.92 7.44 -0.86
CA GLN A 82 -5.13 7.56 0.36
C GLN A 82 -5.49 8.84 1.10
N VAL A 83 -5.71 8.70 2.41
CA VAL A 83 -5.92 9.84 3.32
C VAL A 83 -4.72 9.94 4.24
N HIS A 84 -4.16 11.15 4.39
CA HIS A 84 -3.05 11.44 5.29
C HIS A 84 -3.51 12.34 6.42
N LEU A 85 -3.53 11.79 7.63
CA LEU A 85 -3.86 12.52 8.85
C LEU A 85 -2.56 12.91 9.56
N ARG A 86 -2.29 14.23 9.67
CA ARG A 86 -1.18 14.73 10.49
C ARG A 86 -1.53 14.62 11.97
N VAL A 87 -0.64 14.03 12.76
CA VAL A 87 -0.90 13.71 14.17
C VAL A 87 0.25 14.20 15.03
N PRO A 88 -0.04 14.93 16.13
CA PRO A 88 0.98 15.27 17.12
C PRO A 88 1.60 14.02 17.73
N PRO A 89 2.93 14.00 18.01
CA PRO A 89 3.60 12.84 18.58
C PRO A 89 2.95 12.31 19.87
N SER A 90 2.44 13.21 20.74
CA SER A 90 1.79 12.86 22.01
C SER A 90 0.45 12.13 21.85
N GLN A 91 -0.22 12.26 20.70
CA GLN A 91 -1.51 11.64 20.41
C GLN A 91 -1.37 10.46 19.43
N PHE A 92 -0.14 10.17 18.98
CA PHE A 92 0.05 9.26 17.85
C PHE A 92 -0.47 7.85 18.15
N ALA A 93 -0.17 7.27 19.31
CA ALA A 93 -0.60 5.90 19.64
C ALA A 93 -2.14 5.78 19.69
N SER A 94 -2.82 6.69 20.38
CA SER A 94 -4.29 6.65 20.49
C SER A 94 -4.97 6.86 19.14
N THR A 95 -4.49 7.84 18.35
CA THR A 95 -5.04 8.12 17.03
C THR A 95 -4.78 6.97 16.07
N TYR A 96 -3.58 6.36 16.11
CA TYR A 96 -3.26 5.20 15.30
C TYR A 96 -4.16 3.99 15.62
N ASN A 97 -4.41 3.74 16.90
CA ASN A 97 -5.30 2.66 17.30
C ASN A 97 -6.76 2.91 16.87
N ALA A 98 -7.22 4.16 17.00
CA ALA A 98 -8.53 4.54 16.47
C ALA A 98 -8.60 4.36 14.94
N ALA A 99 -7.54 4.75 14.21
CA ALA A 99 -7.43 4.55 12.77
C ALA A 99 -7.55 3.08 12.36
N GLN A 100 -6.97 2.14 13.13
CA GLN A 100 -7.10 0.70 12.87
C GLN A 100 -8.57 0.25 12.91
N LEU A 101 -9.35 0.72 13.88
CA LEU A 101 -10.77 0.39 14.00
C LEU A 101 -11.61 1.08 12.91
N ALA A 102 -11.38 2.38 12.68
CA ALA A 102 -12.11 3.15 11.67
C ALA A 102 -11.91 2.57 10.26
N THR A 103 -10.68 2.15 9.94
CA THR A 103 -10.36 1.56 8.63
C THR A 103 -11.17 0.31 8.33
N ILE A 104 -11.41 -0.55 9.31
CA ILE A 104 -12.22 -1.77 9.12
C ILE A 104 -13.63 -1.41 8.67
N LEU A 105 -14.25 -0.45 9.34
CA LEU A 105 -15.61 0.01 9.02
C LEU A 105 -15.63 0.74 7.67
N ALA A 106 -14.64 1.60 7.42
CA ALA A 106 -14.53 2.33 6.16
C ALA A 106 -14.41 1.37 4.97
N VAL A 107 -13.56 0.35 5.04
CA VAL A 107 -13.40 -0.66 3.98
C VAL A 107 -14.68 -1.46 3.78
N ALA A 108 -15.39 -1.80 4.86
CA ALA A 108 -16.64 -2.56 4.78
C ALA A 108 -17.75 -1.84 4.00
N VAL A 109 -17.75 -0.50 4.00
CA VAL A 109 -18.79 0.30 3.31
C VAL A 109 -18.32 0.91 1.98
N SER A 110 -17.03 0.86 1.69
CA SER A 110 -16.43 1.54 0.52
C SER A 110 -15.93 0.58 -0.56
N GLY A 111 -16.19 -0.72 -0.46
CA GLY A 111 -15.76 -1.71 -1.45
C GLY A 111 -16.11 -1.28 -2.88
N ASN A 112 -15.12 -1.31 -3.79
CA ASN A 112 -15.28 -0.87 -5.19
C ASN A 112 -14.34 -1.63 -6.14
N SER A 113 -14.16 -2.92 -5.90
CA SER A 113 -13.30 -3.77 -6.74
C SER A 113 -13.83 -5.23 -6.82
N PRO A 114 -15.10 -5.44 -7.24
CA PRO A 114 -15.68 -6.78 -7.20
C PRO A 114 -15.18 -7.73 -8.30
N VAL A 115 -14.63 -7.19 -9.40
CA VAL A 115 -14.19 -7.99 -10.54
C VAL A 115 -12.70 -7.86 -10.75
N PHE A 116 -12.01 -8.99 -10.96
CA PHE A 116 -10.62 -9.02 -11.34
C PHE A 116 -10.35 -10.20 -12.28
N LEU A 117 -9.74 -9.94 -13.44
CA LEU A 117 -9.40 -10.92 -14.48
C LEU A 117 -10.61 -11.79 -14.88
N ASP A 118 -11.73 -11.15 -15.18
CA ASP A 118 -13.01 -11.76 -15.57
C ASP A 118 -13.69 -12.62 -14.46
N HIS A 119 -13.21 -12.58 -13.20
CA HIS A 119 -13.83 -13.28 -12.06
C HIS A 119 -14.56 -12.32 -11.13
N LEU A 120 -15.76 -12.69 -10.70
CA LEU A 120 -16.50 -12.03 -9.63
C LEU A 120 -16.01 -12.55 -8.28
N LEU A 121 -15.42 -11.67 -7.48
CA LEU A 121 -14.69 -12.06 -6.27
C LEU A 121 -15.29 -11.41 -5.01
N TRP A 122 -14.56 -10.55 -4.33
CA TRP A 122 -15.01 -9.85 -3.13
C TRP A 122 -15.38 -8.41 -3.47
N GLU A 123 -16.27 -7.79 -2.68
CA GLU A 123 -16.58 -6.34 -2.85
C GLU A 123 -15.31 -5.47 -2.84
N GLU A 124 -14.28 -5.91 -2.12
CA GLU A 124 -12.97 -5.26 -2.08
C GLU A 124 -11.84 -6.26 -2.36
N THR A 125 -11.78 -6.74 -3.58
CA THR A 125 -10.76 -7.71 -4.06
C THR A 125 -9.34 -7.17 -3.99
N ARG A 126 -9.14 -5.83 -4.07
CA ARG A 126 -7.83 -5.18 -3.94
C ARG A 126 -7.06 -5.62 -2.70
N ILE A 127 -7.76 -5.84 -1.58
CA ILE A 127 -7.11 -6.28 -0.33
C ILE A 127 -6.39 -7.62 -0.53
N ALA A 128 -7.04 -8.58 -1.18
CA ALA A 128 -6.46 -9.88 -1.44
C ALA A 128 -5.37 -9.84 -2.51
N VAL A 129 -5.63 -9.15 -3.63
CA VAL A 129 -4.68 -9.05 -4.75
C VAL A 129 -3.41 -8.34 -4.30
N PHE A 130 -3.50 -7.16 -3.68
CA PHE A 130 -2.35 -6.41 -3.23
C PHE A 130 -1.51 -7.19 -2.23
N LYS A 131 -2.16 -7.81 -1.23
CA LYS A 131 -1.47 -8.60 -0.21
C LYS A 131 -0.66 -9.76 -0.79
N GLN A 132 -1.20 -10.44 -1.80
CA GLN A 132 -0.59 -11.65 -2.36
C GLN A 132 0.43 -11.33 -3.46
N SER A 133 0.19 -10.30 -4.29
CA SER A 133 1.08 -9.94 -5.40
C SER A 133 2.46 -9.46 -4.96
N VAL A 134 2.56 -8.76 -3.83
CA VAL A 134 3.83 -8.26 -3.27
C VAL A 134 4.33 -9.05 -2.08
N ASP A 135 3.76 -10.22 -1.81
CA ASP A 135 4.28 -11.09 -0.75
C ASP A 135 5.66 -11.62 -1.14
N ALA A 136 6.65 -11.29 -0.32
CA ALA A 136 8.04 -11.67 -0.53
C ALA A 136 8.48 -12.82 0.40
N ARG A 137 7.52 -13.48 1.08
CA ARG A 137 7.83 -14.59 1.98
C ARG A 137 8.11 -15.86 1.19
N THR A 138 9.12 -16.60 1.64
CA THR A 138 9.44 -17.94 1.18
C THR A 138 8.45 -18.97 1.75
N ALA A 139 8.49 -20.21 1.26
CA ALA A 139 7.72 -21.32 1.85
C ALA A 139 8.06 -21.52 3.34
N ASP A 140 9.32 -21.37 3.72
CA ASP A 140 9.77 -21.47 5.11
C ASP A 140 9.21 -20.31 5.94
N ASP A 141 9.21 -19.08 5.42
CA ASP A 141 8.61 -17.93 6.10
C ASP A 141 7.12 -18.13 6.36
N LEU A 142 6.42 -18.74 5.42
CA LEU A 142 5.00 -19.08 5.58
C LEU A 142 4.81 -20.18 6.63
N ALA A 143 5.63 -21.22 6.63
CA ALA A 143 5.59 -22.31 7.61
C ALA A 143 5.87 -21.80 9.04
N TRP A 144 6.77 -20.81 9.18
CA TRP A 144 7.07 -20.16 10.46
C TRP A 144 6.14 -18.99 10.80
N HIS A 145 5.08 -18.78 10.04
CA HIS A 145 4.11 -17.67 10.23
C HIS A 145 4.78 -16.30 10.33
N ARG A 146 5.86 -16.07 9.58
CA ARG A 146 6.51 -14.76 9.55
C ARG A 146 5.56 -13.70 9.02
N PRO A 147 5.61 -12.47 9.58
CA PRO A 147 4.74 -11.39 9.19
C PRO A 147 4.90 -10.98 7.73
N ALA A 148 3.77 -10.72 7.06
CA ALA A 148 3.75 -10.18 5.71
C ALA A 148 4.07 -8.67 5.73
N ARG A 149 4.61 -8.15 4.62
CA ARG A 149 4.81 -6.72 4.42
C ARG A 149 3.50 -5.93 4.37
N VAL A 150 2.46 -6.56 3.82
CA VAL A 150 1.12 -6.00 3.75
C VAL A 150 0.31 -6.56 4.91
N ALA A 151 0.02 -5.71 5.87
CA ALA A 151 -0.71 -6.09 7.09
C ALA A 151 -1.29 -4.86 7.78
N PHE A 152 -2.17 -5.07 8.75
CA PHE A 152 -2.58 -4.03 9.70
C PHE A 152 -1.55 -3.80 10.82
N GLY A 153 -0.58 -4.69 10.99
CA GLY A 153 0.39 -4.68 12.07
C GLY A 153 0.21 -5.87 12.99
N HIS A 154 0.96 -5.88 14.11
CA HIS A 154 1.03 -7.04 15.02
C HIS A 154 0.54 -6.71 16.43
N GLY A 155 -0.10 -5.56 16.61
CA GLY A 155 -0.66 -5.16 17.90
C GLY A 155 -1.03 -3.69 17.93
N TRP A 156 -1.52 -3.27 19.10
CA TRP A 156 -1.87 -1.88 19.38
C TRP A 156 -0.61 -1.06 19.67
N ALA A 157 -0.56 0.17 19.14
CA ALA A 157 0.48 1.12 19.50
C ALA A 157 0.29 1.55 20.99
N ARG A 158 1.38 1.58 21.74
CA ARG A 158 1.39 1.88 23.19
C ARG A 158 2.09 3.19 23.50
N HIS A 159 3.19 3.46 22.82
CA HIS A 159 4.11 4.55 23.13
C HIS A 159 4.21 5.60 22.02
N GLY A 160 3.83 5.26 20.78
CA GLY A 160 3.81 6.19 19.66
C GLY A 160 4.45 5.65 18.37
N ALA A 161 4.75 6.54 17.44
CA ALA A 161 5.26 6.17 16.12
C ALA A 161 6.59 5.39 16.13
N PRO A 162 7.56 5.65 17.04
CA PRO A 162 8.85 4.94 17.03
C PRO A 162 8.72 3.42 17.14
N GLU A 163 7.73 2.90 17.87
CA GLU A 163 7.54 1.44 17.97
C GLU A 163 7.11 0.82 16.64
N LEU A 164 6.31 1.54 15.83
CA LEU A 164 5.89 1.09 14.51
C LEU A 164 7.05 1.11 13.52
N PHE A 165 7.93 2.09 13.60
CA PHE A 165 9.16 2.15 12.82
C PHE A 165 10.11 1.02 13.22
N ALA A 166 10.29 0.79 14.52
CA ALA A 166 11.12 -0.30 15.03
C ALA A 166 10.60 -1.68 14.59
N GLU A 167 9.29 -1.88 14.60
CA GLU A 167 8.64 -3.08 14.09
C GLU A 167 8.92 -3.28 12.60
N SER A 168 8.78 -2.24 11.80
CA SER A 168 9.05 -2.30 10.36
C SER A 168 10.51 -2.64 10.04
N VAL A 169 11.46 -2.15 10.85
CA VAL A 169 12.89 -2.46 10.68
C VAL A 169 13.22 -3.89 11.10
N ARG A 170 12.51 -4.44 12.10
CA ARG A 170 12.83 -5.76 12.67
C ARG A 170 12.21 -6.94 11.90
N LEU A 171 11.05 -6.75 11.30
CA LEU A 171 10.26 -7.86 10.78
C LEU A 171 10.53 -8.17 9.31
N PRO A 172 10.34 -7.27 8.33
CA PRO A 172 10.63 -7.58 6.94
C PRO A 172 12.10 -7.25 6.60
N PRO A 173 12.77 -8.08 5.81
CA PRO A 173 14.10 -7.73 5.30
C PRO A 173 14.02 -6.52 4.36
N PRO A 174 15.09 -5.69 4.22
CA PRO A 174 15.07 -4.57 3.29
C PRO A 174 14.97 -5.06 1.83
N ILE A 175 14.08 -4.45 1.05
CA ILE A 175 13.99 -4.68 -0.40
C ILE A 175 15.14 -3.95 -1.11
N PHE A 176 15.46 -2.74 -0.65
CA PHE A 176 16.56 -1.93 -1.17
C PHE A 176 17.62 -1.76 -0.07
N PRO A 177 18.62 -2.63 -0.01
CA PRO A 177 19.70 -2.51 0.98
C PRO A 177 20.72 -1.44 0.55
N VAL A 178 20.24 -0.21 0.37
CA VAL A 178 21.05 0.95 0.00
C VAL A 178 21.24 1.81 1.24
N CYS A 179 22.49 2.10 1.57
CA CYS A 179 22.87 3.05 2.59
C CYS A 179 23.49 4.28 1.95
N ASP A 180 23.23 5.44 2.51
CA ASP A 180 23.92 6.68 2.15
C ASP A 180 25.26 6.70 2.90
N ASP A 181 26.34 7.07 2.19
CA ASP A 181 27.67 7.29 2.81
C ASP A 181 27.74 8.65 3.53
N ALA A 182 26.66 9.44 3.47
CA ALA A 182 26.58 10.69 4.21
C ALA A 182 26.67 10.42 5.72
N PRO A 183 27.32 11.32 6.50
CA PRO A 183 27.33 11.20 7.95
C PRO A 183 25.90 11.07 8.47
N ILE A 184 25.70 10.18 9.45
CA ILE A 184 24.45 10.15 10.21
C ILE A 184 24.17 11.59 10.65
N ASP A 185 22.94 12.03 10.44
CA ASP A 185 22.50 13.36 10.89
C ASP A 185 23.10 13.65 12.27
N GLU A 186 23.65 14.85 12.45
CA GLU A 186 24.22 15.24 13.74
C GLU A 186 23.24 14.90 14.85
N PRO A 187 23.70 14.29 15.96
CA PRO A 187 22.82 13.85 17.06
C PRO A 187 21.87 14.95 17.56
N ASP A 188 22.26 16.21 17.36
CA ASP A 188 21.50 17.41 17.75
C ASP A 188 20.61 17.98 16.64
N ALA A 189 20.54 17.33 15.48
CA ALA A 189 19.63 17.77 14.43
C ALA A 189 18.18 17.71 14.94
N ARG A 190 17.54 18.86 15.07
CA ARG A 190 16.13 18.94 15.53
C ARG A 190 15.16 18.13 14.65
N VAL A 191 15.53 17.92 13.40
CA VAL A 191 14.71 17.21 12.39
C VAL A 191 15.63 16.30 11.58
N PRO A 192 15.87 15.06 12.01
CA PRO A 192 16.72 14.12 11.29
C PRO A 192 16.09 13.74 9.94
N ARG A 193 16.91 13.51 8.92
CA ARG A 193 16.44 13.15 7.56
C ARG A 193 16.04 11.68 7.44
N LEU A 194 16.74 10.77 8.12
CA LEU A 194 16.51 9.33 8.17
C LEU A 194 16.27 8.70 6.78
N PRO A 195 17.16 8.87 5.79
CA PRO A 195 16.91 8.45 4.41
C PRO A 195 16.70 6.94 4.28
N GLU A 196 17.49 6.12 4.97
CA GLU A 196 17.39 4.66 4.94
C GLU A 196 16.08 4.17 5.56
N LEU A 197 15.69 4.74 6.71
CA LEU A 197 14.41 4.42 7.35
C LEU A 197 13.25 4.75 6.42
N ARG A 198 13.27 5.90 5.77
CA ARG A 198 12.23 6.34 4.84
C ARG A 198 12.18 5.46 3.60
N LEU A 199 13.34 5.08 3.05
CA LEU A 199 13.43 4.15 1.92
C LEU A 199 12.84 2.79 2.30
N HIS A 200 13.22 2.26 3.45
CA HIS A 200 12.70 0.99 3.94
C HIS A 200 11.19 1.05 4.20
N GLN A 201 10.70 2.10 4.88
CA GLN A 201 9.27 2.33 5.11
C GLN A 201 8.47 2.42 3.81
N GLY A 202 9.06 2.92 2.74
CA GLY A 202 8.45 2.94 1.40
C GLY A 202 8.14 1.56 0.85
N THR A 203 8.77 0.51 1.38
CA THR A 203 8.59 -0.89 0.96
C THR A 203 7.89 -1.76 2.00
N VAL A 204 7.37 -1.18 3.07
CA VAL A 204 6.53 -1.85 4.07
C VAL A 204 5.11 -1.31 3.94
N TRP A 205 4.24 -2.13 3.39
CA TRP A 205 2.90 -1.68 2.96
C TRP A 205 1.83 -2.02 3.99
N ARG A 206 1.90 -1.39 5.15
CA ARG A 206 0.82 -1.49 6.13
C ARG A 206 -0.43 -0.76 5.64
N TRP A 207 -1.60 -1.30 5.95
CA TRP A 207 -2.87 -0.66 5.58
C TRP A 207 -3.06 0.70 6.24
N ASN A 208 -2.61 0.84 7.50
CA ASN A 208 -2.40 2.13 8.13
C ASN A 208 -0.91 2.27 8.41
N ARG A 209 -0.27 3.22 7.76
CA ARG A 209 1.18 3.38 7.81
C ARG A 209 1.56 4.62 8.61
N ALA A 210 2.47 4.45 9.59
CA ALA A 210 3.15 5.58 10.20
C ALA A 210 4.12 6.19 9.18
N VAL A 211 4.02 7.50 8.95
CA VAL A 211 4.88 8.25 8.05
C VAL A 211 5.58 9.35 8.81
N TYR A 212 6.91 9.38 8.71
CA TYR A 212 7.75 10.50 9.13
C TYR A 212 8.14 11.32 7.91
N ASP A 213 7.95 12.64 7.98
CA ASP A 213 8.34 13.57 6.95
C ASP A 213 9.20 14.68 7.58
N PRO A 214 10.49 14.82 7.19
CA PRO A 214 11.37 15.86 7.75
C PRO A 214 11.07 17.25 7.24
N ASN A 215 10.26 17.41 6.18
CA ASN A 215 9.95 18.71 5.60
C ASN A 215 9.07 19.54 6.54
N GLY A 216 9.14 20.88 6.42
CA GLY A 216 8.31 21.81 7.19
C GLY A 216 8.51 21.70 8.70
N GLY A 217 9.74 21.42 9.16
CA GLY A 217 10.07 21.32 10.57
C GLY A 217 9.81 19.93 11.18
N GLY A 218 9.58 18.93 10.35
CA GLY A 218 9.32 17.53 10.75
C GLY A 218 7.91 17.30 11.27
N HIS A 219 7.29 16.22 10.80
CA HIS A 219 5.96 15.83 11.31
C HIS A 219 5.69 14.34 11.13
N LEU A 220 4.70 13.85 11.86
CA LEU A 220 4.16 12.50 11.76
C LEU A 220 2.79 12.52 11.10
N ARG A 221 2.52 11.51 10.29
CA ARG A 221 1.22 11.25 9.68
C ARG A 221 0.82 9.80 9.85
N ILE A 222 -0.48 9.56 9.88
CA ILE A 222 -1.07 8.25 9.61
C ILE A 222 -1.57 8.28 8.17
N GLU A 223 -1.08 7.37 7.34
CA GLU A 223 -1.52 7.18 5.97
C GLU A 223 -2.49 6.00 5.91
N PHE A 224 -3.75 6.29 5.65
CA PHE A 224 -4.77 5.28 5.38
C PHE A 224 -4.68 4.85 3.93
N ARG A 225 -4.47 3.55 3.68
CA ARG A 225 -4.16 3.00 2.36
C ARG A 225 -5.17 1.96 1.89
N ALA A 226 -6.05 1.51 2.77
CA ALA A 226 -6.96 0.40 2.48
C ALA A 226 -8.13 0.80 1.57
N LEU A 227 -8.50 2.08 1.52
CA LEU A 227 -9.64 2.55 0.75
C LEU A 227 -9.44 2.39 -0.76
N PRO A 228 -10.45 1.90 -1.51
CA PRO A 228 -10.42 1.93 -2.96
C PRO A 228 -10.57 3.36 -3.50
N SER A 229 -10.16 3.57 -4.73
CA SER A 229 -10.59 4.74 -5.50
C SER A 229 -12.05 4.57 -5.94
N GLY A 230 -12.83 5.64 -5.89
CA GLY A 230 -14.22 5.68 -6.37
C GLY A 230 -15.28 5.26 -5.35
N PRO A 231 -16.53 5.00 -5.83
CA PRO A 231 -16.94 5.14 -7.25
C PRO A 231 -17.06 6.58 -7.73
N THR A 232 -17.35 7.54 -6.83
CA THR A 232 -17.44 8.98 -7.17
C THR A 232 -16.55 9.81 -6.24
N ILE A 233 -16.32 11.07 -6.60
CA ILE A 233 -15.60 12.02 -5.74
C ILE A 233 -16.34 12.29 -4.42
N PRO A 234 -17.67 12.52 -4.41
CA PRO A 234 -18.43 12.63 -3.16
C PRO A 234 -18.27 11.42 -2.24
N ASP A 235 -18.31 10.18 -2.78
CA ASP A 235 -18.10 8.97 -1.98
C ASP A 235 -16.69 8.93 -1.36
N MET A 236 -15.65 9.23 -2.16
CA MET A 236 -14.28 9.31 -1.66
C MET A 236 -14.14 10.36 -0.56
N MET A 237 -14.77 11.53 -0.72
CA MET A 237 -14.74 12.59 0.30
C MET A 237 -15.52 12.20 1.55
N ALA A 238 -16.65 11.49 1.42
CA ALA A 238 -17.39 10.95 2.55
C ALA A 238 -16.57 9.91 3.32
N ASN A 239 -15.89 9.01 2.60
CA ASN A 239 -14.97 8.03 3.20
C ASN A 239 -13.82 8.71 3.95
N ALA A 240 -13.25 9.78 3.38
CA ALA A 240 -12.20 10.57 4.05
C ALA A 240 -12.71 11.29 5.30
N ALA A 241 -13.95 11.81 5.26
CA ALA A 241 -14.55 12.48 6.40
C ALA A 241 -14.95 11.53 7.53
N PHE A 242 -15.21 10.26 7.20
CA PHE A 242 -15.49 9.22 8.19
C PHE A 242 -14.23 8.81 8.97
N LEU A 243 -13.05 8.82 8.35
CA LEU A 243 -11.77 8.48 8.96
C LEU A 243 -11.23 9.59 9.87
#